data_1e777d78a368b52c2dc201c96ded34a8
#
_entry.id   1e777d78a368b52c2dc201c96ded34a8
#
_cell.length_a   1.000
_cell.length_b   1.000
_cell.length_c   1.000
_cell.angle_alpha   90.00
_cell.angle_beta   90.00
_cell.angle_gamma   90.00
#
_symmetry.space_group_name_H-M   'P 1'
#
loop_
_entity.id
_entity.type
_entity.pdbx_description
1 polymer ?
#
loop_
_entity_poly.entity_id
_entity_poly.type
_entity_poly.pdbx_seq_one_letter_code
_entity_poly.pdbx_strand_id
1 'polypeptide(L)'
;MSNTIITHYGYDIIVDDGVTQIPNLIAPADISVASGGRISATDERLPSVCSAVSAAIRDYCGWHVAPTLQCSLTTQVDTRVIMLPAKLVTSIESITVDNETLSTSAFEWKRSGAIRLSHRPRKRGRWGAYEIAYHAGLDASASPLAQVAAQIALNNLVSTPGVRSESVGQVSMSYNLLSEGVSGGVQLLNRDRSLLRQYRLQPLAR
;
A
#
# COMPACT_ATOMS: atom_id res chain seq x y z
N MET A 1 -12.56 -17.63 -12.13
CA MET A 1 -13.32 -16.38 -11.89
C MET A 1 -12.40 -15.45 -11.12
N SER A 2 -12.47 -14.14 -11.34
CA SER A 2 -11.70 -13.16 -10.55
C SER A 2 -12.47 -12.79 -9.29
N ASN A 3 -11.76 -12.56 -8.20
CA ASN A 3 -12.31 -12.06 -6.93
C ASN A 3 -12.02 -10.57 -6.79
N THR A 4 -12.84 -9.85 -6.03
CA THR A 4 -12.68 -8.41 -5.80
C THR A 4 -12.45 -8.14 -4.32
N ILE A 5 -11.35 -7.49 -4.00
CA ILE A 5 -11.05 -7.02 -2.64
C ILE A 5 -11.47 -5.55 -2.56
N ILE A 6 -12.50 -5.26 -1.77
CA ILE A 6 -12.94 -3.91 -1.47
C ILE A 6 -11.92 -3.27 -0.53
N THR A 7 -11.33 -2.15 -0.93
CA THR A 7 -10.34 -1.45 -0.11
C THR A 7 -10.90 -0.16 0.49
N HIS A 8 -10.31 0.28 1.59
CA HIS A 8 -10.61 1.59 2.18
C HIS A 8 -9.84 2.74 1.49
N TYR A 9 -9.06 2.44 0.46
CA TYR A 9 -8.29 3.43 -0.30
C TYR A 9 -9.10 4.13 -1.40
N GLY A 10 -10.40 3.79 -1.54
CA GLY A 10 -11.30 4.40 -2.52
C GLY A 10 -11.27 3.74 -3.91
N TYR A 11 -10.70 2.56 -4.04
CA TYR A 11 -10.72 1.71 -5.23
C TYR A 11 -10.70 0.24 -4.84
N ASP A 12 -11.11 -0.63 -5.74
CA ASP A 12 -11.13 -2.06 -5.53
C ASP A 12 -9.92 -2.72 -6.21
N ILE A 13 -9.48 -3.85 -5.67
CA ILE A 13 -8.39 -4.65 -6.23
C ILE A 13 -8.97 -5.95 -6.76
N ILE A 14 -8.66 -6.26 -8.01
CA ILE A 14 -9.08 -7.48 -8.69
C ILE A 14 -7.94 -8.49 -8.55
N VAL A 15 -8.24 -9.66 -8.00
CA VAL A 15 -7.30 -10.74 -7.74
C VAL A 15 -7.81 -12.05 -8.31
N ASP A 16 -6.94 -13.05 -8.38
CA ASP A 16 -7.29 -14.39 -8.80
C ASP A 16 -8.28 -15.05 -7.82
N ASP A 17 -9.02 -16.03 -8.33
CA ASP A 17 -9.98 -16.80 -7.54
C ASP A 17 -9.28 -17.48 -6.35
N GLY A 18 -9.90 -17.37 -5.18
CA GLY A 18 -9.36 -17.90 -3.92
C GLY A 18 -8.44 -16.94 -3.15
N VAL A 19 -8.00 -15.82 -3.74
CA VAL A 19 -7.26 -14.78 -3.01
C VAL A 19 -8.24 -13.86 -2.31
N THR A 20 -8.13 -13.75 -0.99
CA THR A 20 -9.03 -12.94 -0.14
C THR A 20 -8.37 -11.72 0.47
N GLN A 21 -7.05 -11.61 0.36
CA GLN A 21 -6.27 -10.52 0.96
C GLN A 21 -5.18 -10.04 0.00
N ILE A 22 -4.85 -8.77 0.11
CA ILE A 22 -3.72 -8.19 -0.62
C ILE A 22 -2.43 -8.88 -0.16
N PRO A 23 -1.59 -9.43 -1.06
CA PRO A 23 -0.34 -10.09 -0.69
C PRO A 23 0.54 -9.22 0.19
N ASN A 24 1.19 -9.78 1.20
CA ASN A 24 2.07 -9.05 2.09
C ASN A 24 3.25 -8.40 1.34
N LEU A 25 3.77 -7.29 1.86
CA LEU A 25 4.95 -6.60 1.32
C LEU A 25 6.25 -7.38 1.57
N ILE A 26 6.23 -8.25 2.56
CA ILE A 26 7.37 -9.10 2.97
C ILE A 26 6.89 -10.50 3.33
N ALA A 27 7.79 -11.46 3.19
CA ALA A 27 7.61 -12.83 3.63
C ALA A 27 8.43 -13.13 4.92
N PRO A 28 8.10 -14.20 5.67
CA PRO A 28 8.89 -14.65 6.80
C PRO A 28 10.39 -14.83 6.50
N ALA A 29 10.72 -15.29 5.28
CA ALA A 29 12.10 -15.44 4.82
C ALA A 29 12.87 -14.11 4.80
N ASP A 30 12.21 -12.99 4.41
CA ASP A 30 12.85 -11.68 4.35
C ASP A 30 13.25 -11.20 5.75
N ILE A 31 12.43 -11.48 6.76
CA ILE A 31 12.72 -11.16 8.16
C ILE A 31 13.88 -12.02 8.66
N SER A 32 13.90 -13.31 8.31
CA SER A 32 14.99 -14.21 8.67
C SER A 32 16.33 -13.71 8.11
N VAL A 33 16.36 -13.36 6.82
CA VAL A 33 17.55 -12.78 6.16
C VAL A 33 17.96 -11.46 6.84
N ALA A 34 17.02 -10.54 7.07
CA ALA A 34 17.29 -9.25 7.68
C ALA A 34 17.78 -9.36 9.14
N SER A 35 17.40 -10.46 9.85
CA SER A 35 17.89 -10.75 11.22
C SER A 35 19.30 -11.35 11.23
N GLY A 36 19.88 -11.67 10.06
CA GLY A 36 21.11 -12.45 9.95
C GLY A 36 20.94 -13.89 10.42
N GLY A 37 19.76 -14.48 10.20
CA GLY A 37 19.43 -15.86 10.59
C GLY A 37 19.12 -16.07 12.08
N ARG A 38 19.08 -15.00 12.88
CA ARG A 38 18.75 -15.10 14.32
C ARG A 38 17.29 -15.45 14.58
N ILE A 39 16.40 -15.12 13.66
CA ILE A 39 14.98 -15.48 13.69
C ILE A 39 14.76 -16.50 12.58
N SER A 40 14.19 -17.66 12.94
CA SER A 40 13.86 -18.70 11.94
C SER A 40 12.69 -18.22 11.06
N ALA A 41 12.77 -18.49 9.77
CA ALA A 41 11.66 -18.25 8.83
C ALA A 41 10.38 -19.07 9.18
N THR A 42 10.52 -20.11 10.00
CA THR A 42 9.41 -20.97 10.47
C THR A 42 8.82 -20.51 11.81
N ASP A 43 9.24 -19.37 12.35
CA ASP A 43 8.65 -18.82 13.58
C ASP A 43 7.16 -18.48 13.35
N GLU A 44 6.31 -19.08 14.16
CA GLU A 44 4.84 -18.98 14.04
C GLU A 44 4.29 -17.53 14.17
N ARG A 45 5.07 -16.62 14.74
CA ARG A 45 4.71 -15.20 14.88
C ARG A 45 4.86 -14.41 13.58
N LEU A 46 5.74 -14.86 12.68
CA LEU A 46 6.12 -14.08 11.48
C LEU A 46 4.96 -13.80 10.52
N PRO A 47 4.05 -14.75 10.21
CA PRO A 47 2.92 -14.46 9.31
C PRO A 47 2.06 -13.29 9.80
N SER A 48 1.76 -13.24 11.09
CA SER A 48 0.97 -12.14 11.68
C SER A 48 1.74 -10.82 11.67
N VAL A 49 3.03 -10.83 11.93
CA VAL A 49 3.90 -9.65 11.86
C VAL A 49 4.02 -9.14 10.42
N CYS A 50 4.21 -10.01 9.43
CA CYS A 50 4.24 -9.63 8.01
C CYS A 50 2.94 -8.93 7.59
N SER A 51 1.79 -9.47 8.00
CA SER A 51 0.48 -8.88 7.72
C SER A 51 0.32 -7.53 8.39
N ALA A 52 0.62 -7.41 9.67
CA ALA A 52 0.48 -6.17 10.44
C ALA A 52 1.41 -5.05 9.92
N VAL A 53 2.66 -5.37 9.60
CA VAL A 53 3.61 -4.42 9.00
C VAL A 53 3.15 -3.98 7.63
N SER A 54 2.67 -4.90 6.79
CA SER A 54 2.17 -4.58 5.46
C SER A 54 0.96 -3.65 5.52
N ALA A 55 0.03 -3.90 6.43
CA ALA A 55 -1.12 -3.05 6.67
C ALA A 55 -0.69 -1.65 7.13
N ALA A 56 0.18 -1.55 8.15
CA ALA A 56 0.65 -0.27 8.69
C ALA A 56 1.37 0.59 7.64
N ILE A 57 2.18 -0.02 6.77
CA ILE A 57 2.86 0.69 5.69
C ILE A 57 1.85 1.20 4.65
N ARG A 58 0.89 0.38 4.25
CA ARG A 58 -0.15 0.76 3.28
C ARG A 58 -1.03 1.87 3.80
N ASP A 59 -1.44 1.80 5.05
CA ASP A 59 -2.24 2.85 5.71
C ASP A 59 -1.48 4.17 5.77
N TYR A 60 -0.19 4.14 6.10
CA TYR A 60 0.65 5.33 6.05
C TYR A 60 0.82 5.88 4.64
N CYS A 61 0.95 5.02 3.65
CA CYS A 61 1.12 5.41 2.25
C CYS A 61 -0.18 5.85 1.59
N GLY A 62 -1.35 5.40 2.07
CA GLY A 62 -2.67 5.73 1.54
C GLY A 62 -3.04 4.96 0.27
N TRP A 63 -2.36 3.84 -0.03
CA TRP A 63 -2.64 2.95 -1.15
C TRP A 63 -1.91 1.60 -0.96
N HIS A 64 -2.20 0.58 -1.81
CA HIS A 64 -1.66 -0.77 -1.62
C HIS A 64 -0.13 -0.90 -1.80
N VAL A 65 0.53 0.04 -2.48
CA VAL A 65 1.97 0.22 -2.72
C VAL A 65 2.61 -0.88 -3.57
N ALA A 66 2.52 -2.13 -3.15
CA ALA A 66 3.04 -3.33 -3.82
C ALA A 66 2.23 -4.57 -3.40
N PRO A 67 2.23 -5.63 -4.21
CA PRO A 67 2.78 -5.73 -5.57
C PRO A 67 1.98 -4.96 -6.62
N THR A 68 2.37 -5.05 -7.91
CA THR A 68 1.53 -4.54 -9.01
C THR A 68 0.28 -5.40 -9.12
N LEU A 69 -0.89 -4.77 -8.99
CA LEU A 69 -2.20 -5.43 -9.01
C LEU A 69 -3.14 -4.72 -9.98
N GLN A 70 -4.13 -5.46 -10.47
CA GLN A 70 -5.23 -4.91 -11.22
C GLN A 70 -6.18 -4.19 -10.25
N CYS A 71 -6.53 -2.95 -10.57
CA CYS A 71 -7.35 -2.06 -9.75
C CYS A 71 -8.55 -1.57 -10.56
N SER A 72 -9.66 -1.37 -9.88
CA SER A 72 -10.87 -0.78 -10.44
C SER A 72 -11.28 0.44 -9.61
N LEU A 73 -11.44 1.58 -10.27
CA LEU A 73 -11.91 2.82 -9.64
C LEU A 73 -13.22 3.26 -10.27
N THR A 74 -14.24 3.39 -9.45
CA THR A 74 -15.48 4.08 -9.85
C THR A 74 -15.49 5.47 -9.24
N THR A 75 -15.59 6.50 -10.08
CA THR A 75 -15.55 7.90 -9.63
C THR A 75 -16.48 8.78 -10.45
N GLN A 76 -16.83 9.93 -9.90
CA GLN A 76 -17.62 10.94 -10.58
C GLN A 76 -16.84 12.25 -10.59
N VAL A 77 -16.53 12.75 -11.76
CA VAL A 77 -15.77 14.00 -11.92
C VAL A 77 -16.41 14.90 -12.97
N ASP A 78 -16.25 16.21 -12.77
CA ASP A 78 -16.67 17.26 -13.72
C ASP A 78 -15.48 17.88 -14.46
N THR A 79 -14.27 17.43 -14.14
CA THR A 79 -13.01 17.95 -14.69
C THR A 79 -12.47 17.05 -15.81
N ARG A 80 -11.53 17.60 -16.60
CA ARG A 80 -10.82 16.83 -17.64
C ARG A 80 -9.69 15.98 -17.07
N VAL A 81 -9.38 16.13 -15.79
CA VAL A 81 -8.27 15.43 -15.15
C VAL A 81 -8.81 14.55 -14.05
N ILE A 82 -8.52 13.26 -14.15
CA ILE A 82 -8.82 12.26 -13.13
C ILE A 82 -7.48 11.88 -12.48
N MET A 83 -7.44 11.88 -11.16
CA MET A 83 -6.27 11.40 -10.42
C MET A 83 -6.58 10.04 -9.81
N LEU A 84 -5.85 9.02 -10.27
CA LEU A 84 -5.93 7.68 -9.70
C LEU A 84 -5.28 7.67 -8.30
N PRO A 85 -5.85 6.94 -7.34
CA PRO A 85 -5.30 6.81 -5.99
C PRO A 85 -4.11 5.85 -5.94
N ALA A 86 -3.14 6.08 -6.82
CA ALA A 86 -1.91 5.30 -6.93
C ALA A 86 -0.75 6.19 -7.33
N LYS A 87 0.43 5.95 -6.79
CA LYS A 87 1.63 6.72 -7.10
C LYS A 87 2.40 6.20 -8.29
N LEU A 88 2.20 4.93 -8.60
CA LEU A 88 2.78 4.27 -9.77
C LEU A 88 1.71 3.45 -10.49
N VAL A 89 1.30 3.92 -11.65
CA VAL A 89 0.41 3.22 -12.59
C VAL A 89 1.29 2.63 -13.68
N THR A 90 1.10 1.36 -13.99
CA THR A 90 1.87 0.65 -15.02
C THR A 90 1.13 0.56 -16.34
N SER A 91 -0.20 0.44 -16.30
CA SER A 91 -1.06 0.45 -17.49
C SER A 91 -2.48 0.89 -17.15
N ILE A 92 -3.19 1.41 -18.15
CA ILE A 92 -4.64 1.59 -18.13
C ILE A 92 -5.23 0.55 -19.07
N GLU A 93 -6.16 -0.27 -18.58
CA GLU A 93 -6.83 -1.29 -19.40
C GLU A 93 -8.04 -0.72 -20.12
N SER A 94 -8.91 -0.06 -19.38
CA SER A 94 -10.12 0.55 -19.93
C SER A 94 -10.57 1.76 -19.10
N ILE A 95 -11.23 2.68 -19.79
CA ILE A 95 -11.98 3.77 -19.16
C ILE A 95 -13.37 3.72 -19.77
N THR A 96 -14.37 3.50 -18.93
CA THR A 96 -15.78 3.45 -19.32
C THR A 96 -16.50 4.66 -18.74
N VAL A 97 -17.33 5.29 -19.52
CA VAL A 97 -18.15 6.44 -19.11
C VAL A 97 -19.59 6.12 -19.49
N ASP A 98 -20.48 6.09 -18.49
CA ASP A 98 -21.90 5.80 -18.70
C ASP A 98 -22.13 4.53 -19.56
N ASN A 99 -21.35 3.46 -19.32
CA ASN A 99 -21.33 2.20 -20.04
C ASN A 99 -20.74 2.23 -21.47
N GLU A 100 -20.10 3.32 -21.88
CA GLU A 100 -19.38 3.39 -23.15
C GLU A 100 -17.86 3.41 -22.90
N THR A 101 -17.13 2.47 -23.46
CA THR A 101 -15.67 2.40 -23.34
C THR A 101 -15.01 3.44 -24.26
N LEU A 102 -14.16 4.26 -23.67
CA LEU A 102 -13.40 5.28 -24.42
C LEU A 102 -12.32 4.64 -25.29
N SER A 103 -12.13 5.18 -26.49
CA SER A 103 -10.97 4.83 -27.31
C SER A 103 -9.68 5.33 -26.67
N THR A 104 -8.56 4.65 -26.92
CA THR A 104 -7.23 5.03 -26.40
C THR A 104 -6.78 6.43 -26.84
N SER A 105 -7.31 6.95 -27.95
CA SER A 105 -7.07 8.32 -28.43
C SER A 105 -7.87 9.38 -27.67
N ALA A 106 -8.86 8.99 -26.86
CA ALA A 106 -9.72 9.91 -26.12
C ALA A 106 -9.11 10.36 -24.78
N PHE A 107 -7.98 9.80 -24.36
CA PHE A 107 -7.31 10.16 -23.13
C PHE A 107 -5.79 10.00 -23.23
N GLU A 108 -5.10 10.75 -22.39
CA GLU A 108 -3.65 10.61 -22.13
C GLU A 108 -3.48 10.31 -20.65
N TRP A 109 -2.47 9.55 -20.28
CA TRP A 109 -2.19 9.26 -18.89
C TRP A 109 -0.69 9.31 -18.58
N LYS A 110 -0.39 9.45 -17.30
CA LYS A 110 0.97 9.45 -16.75
C LYS A 110 1.13 8.36 -15.70
N ARG A 111 2.33 7.83 -15.57
CA ARG A 111 2.67 6.85 -14.52
C ARG A 111 2.36 7.33 -13.09
N SER A 112 2.29 8.64 -12.88
CA SER A 112 1.89 9.25 -11.60
C SER A 112 0.39 9.14 -11.30
N GLY A 113 -0.40 8.47 -12.15
CA GLY A 113 -1.83 8.28 -11.96
C GLY A 113 -2.71 9.41 -12.52
N ALA A 114 -2.13 10.42 -13.17
CA ALA A 114 -2.92 11.46 -13.81
C ALA A 114 -3.46 11.00 -15.16
N ILE A 115 -4.77 11.07 -15.35
CA ILE A 115 -5.46 10.82 -16.63
C ILE A 115 -6.05 12.15 -17.11
N ARG A 116 -5.77 12.53 -18.35
CA ARG A 116 -6.32 13.72 -18.99
C ARG A 116 -7.23 13.30 -20.14
N LEU A 117 -8.50 13.66 -20.05
CA LEU A 117 -9.48 13.39 -21.09
C LEU A 117 -9.40 14.45 -22.21
N SER A 118 -9.47 14.03 -23.47
CA SER A 118 -9.47 14.91 -24.64
C SER A 118 -10.70 15.80 -24.66
N HIS A 119 -11.84 15.29 -24.24
CA HIS A 119 -13.11 16.00 -24.19
C HIS A 119 -13.75 15.89 -22.80
N ARG A 120 -14.48 16.94 -22.40
CA ARG A 120 -15.36 16.84 -21.21
C ARG A 120 -16.55 15.95 -21.57
N PRO A 121 -16.97 15.02 -20.69
CA PRO A 121 -18.20 14.28 -20.93
C PRO A 121 -19.37 15.26 -20.96
N ARG A 122 -20.09 15.24 -22.08
CA ARG A 122 -21.23 16.13 -22.30
C ARG A 122 -22.51 15.51 -21.74
N LYS A 123 -22.73 15.61 -20.43
CA LYS A 123 -24.12 15.54 -19.93
C LYS A 123 -24.41 16.79 -19.10
N ARG A 124 -25.35 17.61 -19.62
CA ARG A 124 -25.86 18.78 -18.89
C ARG A 124 -26.40 18.34 -17.53
N GLY A 125 -25.80 18.82 -16.46
CA GLY A 125 -26.31 18.71 -15.09
C GLY A 125 -26.10 17.38 -14.37
N ARG A 126 -25.27 16.45 -14.89
CA ARG A 126 -24.89 15.22 -14.22
C ARG A 126 -23.36 15.02 -14.28
N TRP A 127 -22.80 14.63 -13.16
CA TRP A 127 -21.40 14.19 -13.09
C TRP A 127 -21.30 12.89 -13.87
N GLY A 128 -20.34 12.78 -14.80
CA GLY A 128 -20.09 11.53 -15.51
C GLY A 128 -19.58 10.47 -14.54
N ALA A 129 -20.19 9.30 -14.55
CA ALA A 129 -19.67 8.14 -13.83
C ALA A 129 -18.57 7.48 -14.66
N TYR A 130 -17.36 7.42 -14.11
CA TYR A 130 -16.20 6.77 -14.73
C TYR A 130 -15.91 5.48 -14.02
N GLU A 131 -15.72 4.42 -14.79
CA GLU A 131 -15.16 3.16 -14.33
C GLU A 131 -13.80 2.99 -15.02
N ILE A 132 -12.75 2.88 -14.23
CA ILE A 132 -11.37 2.84 -14.72
C ILE A 132 -10.71 1.56 -14.24
N ALA A 133 -10.37 0.67 -15.17
CA ALA A 133 -9.57 -0.51 -14.90
C ALA A 133 -8.10 -0.21 -15.23
N TYR A 134 -7.21 -0.44 -14.29
CA TYR A 134 -5.79 -0.10 -14.40
C TYR A 134 -4.92 -1.02 -13.56
N HIS A 135 -3.64 -1.10 -13.89
CA HIS A 135 -2.64 -1.75 -13.05
C HIS A 135 -1.81 -0.72 -12.31
N ALA A 136 -1.63 -0.93 -11.03
CA ALA A 136 -0.82 -0.07 -10.19
C ALA A 136 -0.04 -0.88 -9.16
N GLY A 137 1.07 -0.32 -8.68
CA GLY A 137 1.92 -0.90 -7.66
C GLY A 137 3.38 -0.97 -8.10
N LEU A 138 4.24 -1.11 -7.10
CA LEU A 138 5.66 -1.38 -7.29
C LEU A 138 5.87 -2.89 -7.49
N ASP A 139 6.94 -3.24 -8.18
CA ASP A 139 7.44 -4.61 -8.13
C ASP A 139 7.98 -4.89 -6.73
N ALA A 140 7.39 -5.88 -6.05
CA ALA A 140 7.78 -6.23 -4.69
C ALA A 140 9.23 -6.71 -4.60
N SER A 141 9.73 -7.39 -5.64
CA SER A 141 11.08 -7.98 -5.68
C SER A 141 12.18 -6.95 -5.96
N ALA A 142 11.87 -5.88 -6.70
CA ALA A 142 12.84 -4.88 -7.14
C ALA A 142 12.88 -3.63 -6.26
N SER A 143 12.03 -3.55 -5.23
CA SER A 143 11.87 -2.34 -4.44
C SER A 143 12.64 -2.40 -3.11
N PRO A 144 13.34 -1.30 -2.71
CA PRO A 144 13.88 -1.15 -1.36
C PRO A 144 12.83 -1.23 -0.25
N LEU A 145 11.54 -1.20 -0.61
CA LEU A 145 10.42 -1.24 0.31
C LEU A 145 10.42 -2.52 1.16
N ALA A 146 10.76 -3.67 0.58
CA ALA A 146 10.83 -4.94 1.31
C ALA A 146 11.89 -4.89 2.43
N GLN A 147 13.04 -4.27 2.18
CA GLN A 147 14.08 -4.09 3.20
C GLN A 147 13.61 -3.17 4.34
N VAL A 148 12.95 -2.06 4.00
CA VAL A 148 12.36 -1.15 5.00
C VAL A 148 11.29 -1.88 5.81
N ALA A 149 10.42 -2.63 5.17
CA ALA A 149 9.37 -3.39 5.84
C ALA A 149 9.95 -4.50 6.76
N ALA A 150 10.99 -5.22 6.32
CA ALA A 150 11.67 -6.22 7.13
C ALA A 150 12.35 -5.58 8.37
N GLN A 151 12.96 -4.40 8.22
CA GLN A 151 13.55 -3.67 9.34
C GLN A 151 12.48 -3.21 10.35
N ILE A 152 11.33 -2.74 9.87
CA ILE A 152 10.19 -2.39 10.72
C ILE A 152 9.70 -3.64 11.48
N ALA A 153 9.58 -4.78 10.80
CA ALA A 153 9.19 -6.04 11.42
C ALA A 153 10.16 -6.47 12.52
N LEU A 154 11.46 -6.41 12.28
CA LEU A 154 12.48 -6.71 13.28
C LEU A 154 12.38 -5.80 14.50
N ASN A 155 12.22 -4.50 14.30
CA ASN A 155 12.09 -3.55 15.41
C ASN A 155 10.88 -3.88 16.28
N ASN A 156 9.76 -4.28 15.66
CA ASN A 156 8.53 -4.65 16.40
C ASN A 156 8.64 -6.01 17.09
N LEU A 157 9.41 -6.97 16.55
CA LEU A 157 9.65 -8.28 17.18
C LEU A 157 10.57 -8.18 18.40
N VAL A 158 11.54 -7.28 18.37
CA VAL A 158 12.53 -7.09 19.46
C VAL A 158 11.96 -6.22 20.58
N SER A 159 11.02 -5.33 20.28
CA SER A 159 10.38 -4.46 21.25
C SER A 159 9.40 -5.26 22.12
N THR A 160 9.82 -5.70 23.29
CA THR A 160 8.91 -6.32 24.29
C THR A 160 8.01 -5.23 24.88
N PRO A 161 6.67 -5.33 24.75
CA PRO A 161 5.77 -4.35 25.35
C PRO A 161 5.95 -4.30 26.87
N GLY A 162 6.21 -3.11 27.40
CA GLY A 162 6.23 -2.88 28.87
C GLY A 162 7.60 -2.89 29.53
N VAL A 163 8.68 -3.23 28.86
CA VAL A 163 10.04 -3.18 29.43
C VAL A 163 10.73 -1.88 29.06
N ARG A 164 10.94 -1.00 30.03
CA ARG A 164 11.64 0.29 29.85
C ARG A 164 13.16 0.12 29.72
N SER A 165 13.72 -0.78 30.47
CA SER A 165 15.14 -1.11 30.44
C SER A 165 15.37 -2.45 31.13
N GLU A 166 16.25 -3.25 30.57
CA GLU A 166 16.83 -4.42 31.25
C GLU A 166 18.27 -4.10 31.55
N SER A 167 18.67 -4.30 32.81
CA SER A 167 20.06 -4.19 33.26
C SER A 167 20.53 -5.56 33.69
N VAL A 168 21.50 -6.09 32.96
CA VAL A 168 22.20 -7.32 33.33
C VAL A 168 23.66 -6.98 33.51
N GLY A 169 24.09 -6.87 34.78
CA GLY A 169 25.44 -6.47 35.11
C GLY A 169 25.76 -5.01 34.74
N GLN A 170 26.84 -4.76 34.03
CA GLN A 170 27.27 -3.42 33.59
C GLN A 170 26.70 -2.98 32.22
N VAL A 171 25.87 -3.81 31.59
CA VAL A 171 25.26 -3.50 30.28
C VAL A 171 23.80 -3.08 30.49
N SER A 172 23.49 -1.83 30.16
CA SER A 172 22.12 -1.30 30.18
C SER A 172 21.60 -1.23 28.75
N MET A 173 20.52 -1.94 28.46
CA MET A 173 19.76 -1.82 27.21
C MET A 173 18.50 -1.00 27.47
N SER A 174 18.36 0.12 26.79
CA SER A 174 17.16 0.95 26.82
C SER A 174 16.29 0.67 25.61
N TYR A 175 15.05 0.26 25.82
CA TYR A 175 14.05 0.08 24.79
C TYR A 175 13.15 1.32 24.73
N ASN A 176 12.88 1.83 23.53
CA ASN A 176 11.93 2.91 23.37
C ASN A 176 10.52 2.43 23.69
N LEU A 177 9.88 3.08 24.65
CA LEU A 177 8.48 2.84 24.98
C LEU A 177 7.59 3.13 23.78
N LEU A 178 6.74 2.17 23.46
CA LEU A 178 5.53 2.41 22.69
C LEU A 178 4.62 3.32 23.52
N SER A 179 4.15 4.44 22.95
CA SER A 179 3.22 5.34 23.64
C SER A 179 2.01 4.57 24.16
N GLU A 180 1.58 4.88 25.38
CA GLU A 180 0.40 4.31 26.02
C GLU A 180 -0.81 4.40 25.07
N GLY A 181 -1.45 3.26 24.78
CA GLY A 181 -2.70 3.20 24.04
C GLY A 181 -2.71 2.37 22.75
N VAL A 182 -1.59 1.81 22.28
CA VAL A 182 -1.58 0.93 21.09
C VAL A 182 -1.45 -0.52 21.54
N SER A 183 -2.57 -1.15 21.83
CA SER A 183 -2.65 -2.60 22.04
C SER A 183 -2.48 -3.31 20.70
N GLY A 184 -1.35 -4.01 20.50
CA GLY A 184 -1.18 -5.01 19.43
C GLY A 184 -0.89 -4.50 18.03
N GLY A 185 -0.68 -3.18 17.81
CA GLY A 185 -0.42 -2.61 16.48
C GLY A 185 1.07 -2.35 16.22
N VAL A 186 1.49 -2.56 14.98
CA VAL A 186 2.81 -2.14 14.50
C VAL A 186 2.90 -0.60 14.55
N GLN A 187 3.88 -0.07 15.28
CA GLN A 187 4.12 1.36 15.31
C GLN A 187 5.24 1.75 14.35
N LEU A 188 4.93 2.66 13.42
CA LEU A 188 5.93 3.25 12.54
C LEU A 188 6.67 4.38 13.27
N LEU A 189 7.97 4.23 13.44
CA LEU A 189 8.83 5.26 14.01
C LEU A 189 9.00 6.44 13.02
N ASN A 190 9.44 7.60 13.52
CA ASN A 190 9.68 8.77 12.67
C ASN A 190 10.72 8.50 11.57
N ARG A 191 11.74 7.68 11.85
CA ARG A 191 12.71 7.20 10.87
C ARG A 191 12.02 6.41 9.75
N ASP A 192 11.12 5.47 10.10
CA ASP A 192 10.41 4.62 9.15
C ASP A 192 9.49 5.47 8.26
N ARG A 193 8.76 6.41 8.86
CA ARG A 193 7.92 7.38 8.13
C ARG A 193 8.73 8.23 7.15
N SER A 194 9.95 8.62 7.52
CA SER A 194 10.84 9.38 6.62
C SER A 194 11.24 8.56 5.40
N LEU A 195 11.57 7.27 5.57
CA LEU A 195 11.89 6.35 4.48
C LEU A 195 10.67 6.05 3.60
N LEU A 196 9.49 5.93 4.20
CA LEU A 196 8.25 5.63 3.50
C LEU A 196 7.63 6.86 2.80
N ARG A 197 8.07 8.08 3.12
CA ARG A 197 7.50 9.32 2.58
C ARG A 197 7.49 9.36 1.05
N GLN A 198 8.49 8.79 0.39
CA GLN A 198 8.56 8.73 -1.07
C GLN A 198 7.44 7.89 -1.68
N TYR A 199 6.87 6.93 -0.94
CA TYR A 199 5.77 6.05 -1.39
C TYR A 199 4.40 6.59 -1.02
N ARG A 200 4.30 7.60 -0.18
CA ARG A 200 3.05 8.16 0.31
C ARG A 200 2.34 8.95 -0.78
N LEU A 201 1.04 8.71 -0.94
CA LEU A 201 0.18 9.60 -1.71
C LEU A 201 0.11 10.96 -1.03
N GLN A 202 0.26 12.02 -1.82
CA GLN A 202 -0.01 13.36 -1.31
C GLN A 202 -1.53 13.54 -1.30
N PRO A 203 -2.13 14.08 -0.21
CA PRO A 203 -3.52 14.47 -0.25
C PRO A 203 -3.72 15.45 -1.41
N LEU A 204 -4.69 15.18 -2.26
CA LEU A 204 -5.12 16.16 -3.25
C LEU A 204 -5.51 17.42 -2.50
N ALA A 205 -4.88 18.55 -2.80
CA ALA A 205 -5.32 19.84 -2.31
C ALA A 205 -6.77 20.02 -2.78
N ARG A 206 -7.69 20.09 -1.81
CA ARG A 206 -9.09 20.38 -2.04
C ARG A 206 -9.27 21.83 -2.42
#